data_9b3c772bacee8e1d953ff2c03fa78327
#
_entry.id   9b3c772bacee8e1d953ff2c03fa78327
#
_cell.length_a   1.000
_cell.length_b   1.000
_cell.length_c   1.000
_cell.angle_alpha   90.00
_cell.angle_beta   90.00
_cell.angle_gamma   90.00
#
_symmetry.space_group_name_H-M   'P 1'
#
loop_
_entity.id
_entity.type
_entity.pdbx_description
1 polymer ?
#
loop_
_entity_poly.entity_id
_entity_poly.type
_entity_poly.pdbx_seq_one_letter_code
_entity_poly.pdbx_strand_id
1 'polypeptide(L)'
;AVLLILLAAGCIRLIVKKNTGKKSWLLDLAALLRSYRFLLKQLVARDFKIKYKRSVLGVLWSFVNPLLVMCVQYVVFSTIFRSDLEHYQVYLLSGIVLFNFFSESSNVGMYAISGNAGLITKVYVPKYIYPVSKVLSTCVNLLISLLPLVVITVASGVRVTKAWLLLPFILLCLLVFCCGIALLLSAALVFFRDIQFIWSVLLMVLT
;
A
#
# COMPACT_ATOMS: atom_id res chain seq x y z
N ALA A 1 -1.22 4.78 -23.07
CA ALA A 1 -2.36 4.52 -23.97
C ALA A 1 -2.82 3.06 -23.89
N VAL A 2 -1.92 2.06 -24.12
CA VAL A 2 -2.27 0.62 -24.14
C VAL A 2 -2.85 0.14 -22.80
N LEU A 3 -2.27 0.56 -21.68
CA LEU A 3 -2.72 0.18 -20.32
C LEU A 3 -4.12 0.73 -20.00
N LEU A 4 -4.42 1.96 -20.44
CA LEU A 4 -5.74 2.57 -20.31
C LEU A 4 -6.80 1.83 -21.14
N ILE A 5 -6.44 1.37 -22.34
CA ILE A 5 -7.32 0.58 -23.21
C ILE A 5 -7.60 -0.79 -22.60
N LEU A 6 -6.59 -1.45 -22.02
CA LEU A 6 -6.75 -2.74 -21.33
C LEU A 6 -7.62 -2.62 -20.08
N LEU A 7 -7.52 -1.53 -19.34
CA LEU A 7 -8.36 -1.27 -18.16
C LEU A 7 -9.78 -0.87 -18.55
N ALA A 8 -9.95 -0.04 -19.57
CA ALA A 8 -11.26 0.26 -20.12
C ALA A 8 -11.95 -1.00 -20.67
N ALA A 9 -11.22 -1.86 -21.38
CA ALA A 9 -11.70 -3.15 -21.85
C ALA A 9 -12.04 -4.09 -20.68
N GLY A 10 -11.26 -4.07 -19.61
CA GLY A 10 -11.55 -4.80 -18.36
C GLY A 10 -12.83 -4.30 -17.68
N CYS A 11 -13.00 -2.99 -17.54
CA CYS A 11 -14.22 -2.38 -17.01
C CYS A 11 -15.45 -2.66 -17.88
N ILE A 12 -15.32 -2.57 -19.21
CA ILE A 12 -16.40 -2.89 -20.16
C ILE A 12 -16.75 -4.38 -20.05
N ARG A 13 -15.78 -5.29 -20.00
CA ARG A 13 -16.03 -6.72 -19.77
C ARG A 13 -16.73 -7.00 -18.44
N LEU A 14 -16.41 -6.27 -17.36
CA LEU A 14 -17.07 -6.39 -16.06
C LEU A 14 -18.53 -5.91 -16.12
N ILE A 15 -18.79 -4.80 -16.83
CA ILE A 15 -20.14 -4.24 -17.02
C ILE A 15 -21.00 -5.18 -17.87
N VAL A 16 -20.45 -5.70 -18.98
CA VAL A 16 -21.13 -6.66 -19.88
C VAL A 16 -21.38 -7.98 -19.15
N LYS A 17 -20.44 -8.48 -18.33
CA LYS A 17 -20.59 -9.69 -17.55
C LYS A 17 -21.62 -9.56 -16.43
N LYS A 18 -21.86 -8.36 -15.90
CA LYS A 18 -22.94 -8.05 -14.96
C LYS A 18 -24.31 -8.29 -15.58
N ASN A 19 -24.44 -8.02 -16.90
CA ASN A 19 -25.71 -8.17 -17.62
C ASN A 19 -26.02 -9.61 -18.05
N THR A 20 -25.03 -10.52 -18.00
CA THR A 20 -25.16 -11.90 -18.50
C THR A 20 -25.38 -12.95 -17.40
N GLY A 21 -25.70 -12.56 -16.17
CA GLY A 21 -26.09 -13.50 -15.08
C GLY A 21 -24.98 -14.41 -14.55
N LYS A 22 -23.75 -14.36 -15.11
CA LYS A 22 -22.59 -15.08 -14.56
C LYS A 22 -22.04 -14.32 -13.37
N LYS A 23 -22.14 -14.88 -12.16
CA LYS A 23 -21.53 -14.36 -10.93
C LYS A 23 -20.08 -13.95 -11.20
N SER A 24 -19.82 -12.65 -11.19
CA SER A 24 -18.47 -12.12 -11.30
C SER A 24 -17.86 -12.15 -9.90
N TRP A 25 -16.80 -12.96 -9.69
CA TRP A 25 -16.10 -13.06 -8.41
C TRP A 25 -15.68 -11.68 -7.84
N LEU A 26 -15.41 -10.69 -8.72
CA LEU A 26 -15.09 -9.31 -8.31
C LEU A 26 -16.30 -8.58 -7.73
N LEU A 27 -17.51 -8.79 -8.28
CA LEU A 27 -18.74 -8.20 -7.76
C LEU A 27 -19.12 -8.82 -6.41
N ASP A 28 -18.93 -10.13 -6.29
CA ASP A 28 -19.15 -10.85 -5.02
C ASP A 28 -18.14 -10.36 -3.96
N LEU A 29 -16.87 -10.17 -4.33
CA LEU A 29 -15.84 -9.64 -3.43
C LEU A 29 -16.14 -8.19 -3.02
N ALA A 30 -16.56 -7.34 -3.94
CA ALA A 30 -16.99 -5.97 -3.65
C ALA A 30 -18.24 -5.92 -2.74
N ALA A 31 -19.22 -6.80 -2.98
CA ALA A 31 -20.41 -6.94 -2.14
C ALA A 31 -20.06 -7.41 -0.73
N LEU A 32 -19.15 -8.38 -0.62
CA LEU A 32 -18.65 -8.87 0.66
C LEU A 32 -17.89 -7.77 1.42
N LEU A 33 -16.97 -7.05 0.79
CA LEU A 33 -16.27 -5.92 1.40
C LEU A 33 -17.24 -4.83 1.87
N ARG A 34 -18.31 -4.58 1.10
CA ARG A 34 -19.37 -3.64 1.47
C ARG A 34 -20.17 -4.13 2.67
N SER A 35 -20.47 -5.43 2.76
CA SER A 35 -21.17 -6.03 3.90
C SER A 35 -20.34 -5.94 5.19
N TYR A 36 -19.01 -6.14 5.10
CA TYR A 36 -18.09 -6.07 6.25
C TYR A 36 -17.44 -4.69 6.45
N ARG A 37 -17.93 -3.63 5.79
CA ARG A 37 -17.36 -2.27 5.86
C ARG A 37 -17.20 -1.73 7.29
N PHE A 38 -18.14 -2.05 8.19
CA PHE A 38 -18.08 -1.63 9.58
C PHE A 38 -16.90 -2.30 10.30
N LEU A 39 -16.78 -3.62 10.14
CA LEU A 39 -15.65 -4.38 10.70
C LEU A 39 -14.30 -3.90 10.15
N LEU A 40 -14.22 -3.69 8.84
CA LEU A 40 -13.00 -3.15 8.22
C LEU A 40 -12.61 -1.80 8.82
N LYS A 41 -13.56 -0.87 8.98
CA LYS A 41 -13.30 0.42 9.64
C LYS A 41 -12.79 0.26 11.07
N GLN A 42 -13.38 -0.64 11.84
CA GLN A 42 -12.97 -0.91 13.22
C GLN A 42 -11.54 -1.50 13.27
N LEU A 43 -11.24 -2.46 12.40
CA LEU A 43 -9.91 -3.06 12.33
C LEU A 43 -8.85 -2.03 11.91
N VAL A 44 -9.11 -1.23 10.87
CA VAL A 44 -8.22 -0.16 10.41
C VAL A 44 -7.99 0.88 11.52
N ALA A 45 -9.05 1.34 12.17
CA ALA A 45 -8.94 2.31 13.26
C ALA A 45 -8.17 1.75 14.46
N ARG A 46 -8.38 0.47 14.80
CA ARG A 46 -7.64 -0.23 15.85
C ARG A 46 -6.14 -0.28 15.53
N ASP A 47 -5.82 -0.75 14.31
CA ASP A 47 -4.44 -0.95 13.88
C ASP A 47 -3.68 0.39 13.80
N PHE A 48 -4.33 1.43 13.30
CA PHE A 48 -3.79 2.78 13.30
C PHE A 48 -3.53 3.31 14.72
N LYS A 49 -4.48 3.13 15.64
CA LYS A 49 -4.29 3.52 17.04
C LYS A 49 -3.15 2.76 17.71
N ILE A 50 -3.04 1.45 17.47
CA ILE A 50 -1.98 0.61 18.06
C ILE A 50 -0.60 1.10 17.59
N LYS A 51 -0.46 1.42 16.30
CA LYS A 51 0.81 1.86 15.71
C LYS A 51 1.35 3.13 16.39
N TYR A 52 0.48 4.06 16.76
CA TYR A 52 0.88 5.38 17.28
C TYR A 52 0.65 5.59 18.78
N LYS A 53 0.03 4.63 19.49
CA LYS A 53 -0.42 4.81 20.88
C LYS A 53 0.70 5.15 21.89
N ARG A 54 1.93 4.73 21.63
CA ARG A 54 3.07 4.93 22.56
C ARG A 54 4.17 5.83 22.00
N SER A 55 3.94 6.50 20.91
CA SER A 55 4.94 7.36 20.28
C SER A 55 4.73 8.82 20.68
N VAL A 56 5.81 9.50 21.09
CA VAL A 56 5.78 10.95 21.41
C VAL A 56 5.44 11.77 20.19
N LEU A 57 6.01 11.45 19.04
CA LEU A 57 5.73 12.11 17.76
C LEU A 57 4.49 11.54 17.04
N GLY A 58 4.02 10.35 17.46
CA GLY A 58 2.81 9.74 16.90
C GLY A 58 2.80 9.67 15.38
N VAL A 59 1.74 10.20 14.79
CA VAL A 59 1.53 10.24 13.33
C VAL A 59 2.58 11.09 12.60
N LEU A 60 3.21 12.05 13.30
CA LEU A 60 4.25 12.91 12.71
C LEU A 60 5.45 12.09 12.19
N TRP A 61 5.69 10.90 12.79
CA TRP A 61 6.74 9.99 12.34
C TRP A 61 6.54 9.50 10.89
N SER A 62 5.28 9.34 10.45
CA SER A 62 4.97 8.99 9.06
C SER A 62 5.31 10.10 8.06
N PHE A 63 5.39 11.35 8.54
CA PHE A 63 5.81 12.49 7.76
C PHE A 63 7.34 12.65 7.77
N VAL A 64 7.96 12.56 8.94
CA VAL A 64 9.39 12.83 9.15
C VAL A 64 10.26 11.72 8.59
N ASN A 65 9.87 10.45 8.77
CA ASN A 65 10.69 9.31 8.37
C ASN A 65 11.04 9.29 6.87
N PRO A 66 10.10 9.45 5.92
CA PRO A 66 10.44 9.53 4.49
C PRO A 66 11.39 10.68 4.16
N LEU A 67 11.27 11.82 4.85
CA LEU A 67 12.14 12.97 4.65
C LEU A 67 13.57 12.70 5.12
N LEU A 68 13.73 12.09 6.30
CA LEU A 68 15.05 11.74 6.82
C LEU A 68 15.75 10.73 5.90
N VAL A 69 15.04 9.69 5.47
CA VAL A 69 15.59 8.69 4.53
C VAL A 69 15.98 9.36 3.21
N MET A 70 15.12 10.24 2.68
CA MET A 70 15.43 11.02 1.48
C MET A 70 16.69 11.87 1.67
N CYS A 71 16.81 12.59 2.80
CA CYS A 71 17.98 13.43 3.07
C CYS A 71 19.28 12.59 3.06
N VAL A 72 19.28 11.45 3.74
CA VAL A 72 20.45 10.56 3.79
C VAL A 72 20.79 10.03 2.40
N GLN A 73 19.82 9.51 1.68
CA GLN A 73 20.03 8.99 0.32
C GLN A 73 20.46 10.10 -0.64
N TYR A 74 19.86 11.29 -0.55
CA TYR A 74 20.23 12.43 -1.37
C TYR A 74 21.71 12.80 -1.18
N VAL A 75 22.21 12.89 0.05
CA VAL A 75 23.62 13.15 0.34
C VAL A 75 24.52 12.08 -0.25
N VAL A 76 24.18 10.81 -0.09
CA VAL A 76 24.96 9.69 -0.62
C VAL A 76 25.00 9.75 -2.15
N PHE A 77 23.86 9.84 -2.80
CA PHE A 77 23.79 9.79 -4.27
C PHE A 77 24.29 11.06 -4.95
N SER A 78 24.11 12.24 -4.36
CA SER A 78 24.64 13.49 -4.91
C SER A 78 26.17 13.56 -4.80
N THR A 79 26.74 13.03 -3.70
CA THR A 79 28.18 13.09 -3.45
C THR A 79 28.94 12.00 -4.20
N ILE A 80 28.43 10.76 -4.21
CA ILE A 80 29.13 9.60 -4.78
C ILE A 80 28.84 9.45 -6.27
N PHE A 81 27.57 9.55 -6.68
CA PHE A 81 27.15 9.27 -8.06
C PHE A 81 27.04 10.51 -8.95
N ARG A 82 27.18 11.74 -8.38
CA ARG A 82 27.10 13.01 -9.11
C ARG A 82 25.95 13.06 -10.12
N SER A 83 24.76 12.62 -9.67
CA SER A 83 23.60 12.57 -10.53
C SER A 83 23.09 13.99 -10.80
N ASP A 84 23.23 14.46 -12.04
CA ASP A 84 22.78 15.78 -12.52
C ASP A 84 21.29 15.79 -12.93
N LEU A 85 20.46 14.92 -12.33
CA LEU A 85 19.05 14.87 -12.64
C LEU A 85 18.34 16.09 -12.05
N GLU A 86 17.67 16.84 -12.90
CA GLU A 86 16.81 17.94 -12.47
C GLU A 86 15.73 17.43 -11.53
N HIS A 87 15.55 18.10 -10.37
CA HIS A 87 14.60 17.71 -9.32
C HIS A 87 14.78 16.28 -8.75
N TYR A 88 16.02 15.78 -8.66
CA TYR A 88 16.35 14.45 -8.14
C TYR A 88 15.69 14.12 -6.79
N GLN A 89 15.54 15.13 -5.91
CA GLN A 89 14.90 14.98 -4.59
C GLN A 89 13.45 14.50 -4.68
N VAL A 90 12.68 15.03 -5.62
CA VAL A 90 11.27 14.64 -5.84
C VAL A 90 11.18 13.22 -6.37
N TYR A 91 12.07 12.87 -7.31
CA TYR A 91 12.16 11.51 -7.85
C TYR A 91 12.46 10.50 -6.74
N LEU A 92 13.49 10.78 -5.93
CA LEU A 92 13.92 9.91 -4.85
C LEU A 92 12.80 9.74 -3.79
N LEU A 93 12.19 10.84 -3.35
CA LEU A 93 11.12 10.79 -2.35
C LEU A 93 9.89 10.04 -2.85
N SER A 94 9.53 10.19 -4.12
CA SER A 94 8.42 9.45 -4.71
C SER A 94 8.66 7.93 -4.68
N GLY A 95 9.87 7.50 -5.03
CA GLY A 95 10.29 6.09 -4.95
C GLY A 95 10.22 5.55 -3.51
N ILE A 96 10.80 6.30 -2.56
CA ILE A 96 10.80 5.94 -1.13
C ILE A 96 9.38 5.76 -0.59
N VAL A 97 8.48 6.71 -0.86
CA VAL A 97 7.10 6.67 -0.34
C VAL A 97 6.33 5.47 -0.89
N LEU A 98 6.42 5.20 -2.19
CA LEU A 98 5.73 4.08 -2.82
C LEU A 98 6.31 2.73 -2.39
N PHE A 99 7.65 2.62 -2.32
CA PHE A 99 8.31 1.40 -1.88
C PHE A 99 8.06 1.11 -0.40
N ASN A 100 8.09 2.12 0.47
CA ASN A 100 7.75 1.96 1.88
C ASN A 100 6.33 1.45 2.07
N PHE A 101 5.36 1.97 1.30
CA PHE A 101 4.00 1.45 1.33
C PHE A 101 3.93 -0.02 0.92
N PHE A 102 4.60 -0.41 -0.17
CA PHE A 102 4.66 -1.79 -0.63
C PHE A 102 5.29 -2.71 0.42
N SER A 103 6.46 -2.33 0.95
CA SER A 103 7.19 -3.09 1.96
C SER A 103 6.39 -3.22 3.27
N GLU A 104 5.83 -2.13 3.77
CA GLU A 104 5.03 -2.13 5.00
C GLU A 104 3.75 -2.96 4.82
N SER A 105 2.99 -2.75 3.73
CA SER A 105 1.73 -3.44 3.50
C SER A 105 1.92 -4.94 3.33
N SER A 106 2.97 -5.38 2.63
CA SER A 106 3.29 -6.80 2.46
C SER A 106 3.73 -7.45 3.77
N ASN A 107 4.60 -6.78 4.56
CA ASN A 107 5.05 -7.29 5.85
C ASN A 107 3.89 -7.42 6.85
N VAL A 108 3.11 -6.34 7.05
CA VAL A 108 1.99 -6.36 8.00
C VAL A 108 0.87 -7.28 7.52
N GLY A 109 0.65 -7.35 6.19
CA GLY A 109 -0.30 -8.24 5.55
C GLY A 109 0.05 -9.72 5.74
N MET A 110 1.33 -10.08 5.65
CA MET A 110 1.82 -11.44 5.85
C MET A 110 1.40 -12.01 7.21
N TYR A 111 1.50 -11.22 8.29
CA TYR A 111 1.12 -11.63 9.64
C TYR A 111 -0.36 -11.45 9.97
N ALA A 112 -1.20 -11.03 9.01
CA ALA A 112 -2.58 -10.66 9.29
C ALA A 112 -3.44 -11.81 9.83
N ILE A 113 -3.27 -13.03 9.33
CA ILE A 113 -4.04 -14.20 9.78
C ILE A 113 -3.49 -14.69 11.11
N SER A 114 -2.18 -14.92 11.22
CA SER A 114 -1.54 -15.43 12.43
C SER A 114 -1.71 -14.48 13.62
N GLY A 115 -1.56 -13.18 13.41
CA GLY A 115 -1.69 -12.16 14.45
C GLY A 115 -3.14 -11.92 14.92
N ASN A 116 -4.14 -12.37 14.18
CA ASN A 116 -5.56 -12.27 14.56
C ASN A 116 -6.21 -13.64 14.84
N ALA A 117 -5.42 -14.69 15.09
CA ALA A 117 -5.92 -16.05 15.33
C ALA A 117 -6.96 -16.09 16.46
N GLY A 118 -6.76 -15.36 17.57
CA GLY A 118 -7.70 -15.28 18.68
C GLY A 118 -9.04 -14.60 18.34
N LEU A 119 -9.09 -13.79 17.29
CA LEU A 119 -10.33 -13.18 16.82
C LEU A 119 -11.05 -14.12 15.83
N ILE A 120 -10.29 -14.81 15.00
CA ILE A 120 -10.78 -15.76 13.98
C ILE A 120 -11.52 -16.93 14.66
N THR A 121 -11.07 -17.37 15.85
CA THR A 121 -11.71 -18.45 16.60
C THR A 121 -13.01 -18.05 17.29
N LYS A 122 -13.19 -16.75 17.58
CA LYS A 122 -14.35 -16.24 18.33
C LYS A 122 -15.47 -15.71 17.43
N VAL A 123 -15.16 -15.24 16.24
CA VAL A 123 -16.12 -14.61 15.34
C VAL A 123 -16.01 -15.21 13.95
N TYR A 124 -17.13 -15.66 13.40
CA TYR A 124 -17.17 -16.21 12.05
C TYR A 124 -17.09 -15.07 11.02
N VAL A 125 -15.85 -14.76 10.61
CA VAL A 125 -15.53 -13.73 9.60
C VAL A 125 -14.64 -14.36 8.52
N PRO A 126 -14.88 -14.09 7.23
CA PRO A 126 -14.02 -14.57 6.17
C PRO A 126 -12.55 -14.14 6.37
N LYS A 127 -11.63 -15.11 6.33
CA LYS A 127 -10.21 -14.90 6.70
C LYS A 127 -9.50 -13.86 5.84
N TYR A 128 -9.92 -13.63 4.60
CA TYR A 128 -9.33 -12.63 3.70
C TYR A 128 -9.56 -11.17 4.15
N ILE A 129 -10.52 -10.93 5.04
CA ILE A 129 -10.79 -9.58 5.57
C ILE A 129 -9.60 -9.05 6.38
N TYR A 130 -8.88 -9.91 7.08
CA TYR A 130 -7.75 -9.51 7.92
C TYR A 130 -6.56 -8.96 7.10
N PRO A 131 -6.04 -9.65 6.06
CA PRO A 131 -4.99 -9.08 5.21
C PRO A 131 -5.43 -7.78 4.51
N VAL A 132 -6.66 -7.74 4.00
CA VAL A 132 -7.20 -6.52 3.37
C VAL A 132 -7.28 -5.36 4.36
N SER A 133 -7.73 -5.59 5.60
CA SER A 133 -7.78 -4.54 6.63
C SER A 133 -6.39 -4.01 6.97
N LYS A 134 -5.35 -4.85 6.97
CA LYS A 134 -3.96 -4.45 7.20
C LYS A 134 -3.45 -3.55 6.08
N VAL A 135 -3.66 -3.93 4.82
CA VAL A 135 -3.29 -3.09 3.67
C VAL A 135 -4.03 -1.75 3.67
N LEU A 136 -5.32 -1.73 4.02
CA LEU A 136 -6.07 -0.49 4.15
C LEU A 136 -5.55 0.39 5.30
N SER A 137 -5.09 -0.20 6.40
CA SER A 137 -4.47 0.54 7.49
C SER A 137 -3.15 1.20 7.06
N THR A 138 -2.30 0.48 6.30
CA THR A 138 -1.07 1.06 5.74
C THR A 138 -1.34 2.10 4.65
N CYS A 139 -2.46 1.99 3.93
CA CYS A 139 -2.90 3.02 2.97
C CYS A 139 -3.14 4.38 3.64
N VAL A 140 -3.64 4.41 4.89
CA VAL A 140 -3.76 5.65 5.66
C VAL A 140 -2.39 6.29 5.88
N ASN A 141 -1.36 5.49 6.20
CA ASN A 141 0.01 5.98 6.32
C ASN A 141 0.55 6.51 4.99
N LEU A 142 0.28 5.83 3.88
CA LEU A 142 0.65 6.30 2.55
C LEU A 142 0.08 7.70 2.28
N LEU A 143 -1.21 7.93 2.56
CA LEU A 143 -1.84 9.24 2.37
C LEU A 143 -1.15 10.34 3.18
N ILE A 144 -0.73 10.04 4.41
CA ILE A 144 0.04 10.97 5.25
C ILE A 144 1.43 11.21 4.65
N SER A 145 2.10 10.17 4.17
CA SER A 145 3.44 10.26 3.56
C SER A 145 3.43 10.94 2.18
N LEU A 146 2.28 11.10 1.54
CA LEU A 146 2.15 11.92 0.33
C LEU A 146 2.24 13.42 0.64
N LEU A 147 1.93 13.88 1.87
CA LEU A 147 2.02 15.30 2.23
C LEU A 147 3.44 15.86 2.08
N PRO A 148 4.51 15.24 2.65
CA PRO A 148 5.88 15.70 2.42
C PRO A 148 6.28 15.66 0.96
N LEU A 149 5.81 14.68 0.18
CA LEU A 149 6.07 14.61 -1.25
C LEU A 149 5.50 15.84 -1.98
N VAL A 150 4.25 16.20 -1.69
CA VAL A 150 3.61 17.40 -2.28
C VAL A 150 4.37 18.68 -1.88
N VAL A 151 4.72 18.81 -0.60
CA VAL A 151 5.46 19.98 -0.08
C VAL A 151 6.80 20.15 -0.82
N ILE A 152 7.59 19.07 -0.93
CA ILE A 152 8.90 19.14 -1.61
C ILE A 152 8.72 19.39 -3.12
N THR A 153 7.71 18.81 -3.75
CA THR A 153 7.46 19.03 -5.18
C THR A 153 7.13 20.49 -5.47
N VAL A 154 6.30 21.14 -4.63
CA VAL A 154 5.99 22.54 -4.76
C VAL A 154 7.21 23.43 -4.45
N ALA A 155 7.98 23.10 -3.41
CA ALA A 155 9.20 23.82 -3.03
C ALA A 155 10.29 23.73 -4.12
N SER A 156 10.39 22.60 -4.82
CA SER A 156 11.34 22.40 -5.93
C SER A 156 10.92 23.08 -7.24
N GLY A 157 9.77 23.76 -7.29
CA GLY A 157 9.32 24.48 -8.50
C GLY A 157 8.91 23.56 -9.67
N VAL A 158 8.66 22.29 -9.40
CA VAL A 158 8.22 21.33 -10.44
C VAL A 158 6.82 21.75 -10.94
N ARG A 159 6.71 21.93 -12.26
CA ARG A 159 5.43 22.30 -12.88
C ARG A 159 4.40 21.19 -12.74
N VAL A 160 3.25 21.53 -12.15
CA VAL A 160 2.10 20.61 -12.06
C VAL A 160 1.55 20.38 -13.47
N THR A 161 1.82 19.21 -14.01
CA THR A 161 1.37 18.80 -15.35
C THR A 161 0.09 17.94 -15.23
N LYS A 162 -0.67 17.78 -16.32
CA LYS A 162 -1.85 16.88 -16.39
C LYS A 162 -1.53 15.43 -15.96
N ALA A 163 -0.25 15.04 -15.96
CA ALA A 163 0.23 13.75 -15.46
C ALA A 163 -0.11 13.51 -13.97
N TRP A 164 -0.25 14.55 -13.16
CA TRP A 164 -0.66 14.42 -11.74
C TRP A 164 -2.05 13.79 -11.59
N LEU A 165 -2.91 13.93 -12.58
CA LEU A 165 -4.22 13.28 -12.61
C LEU A 165 -4.11 11.74 -12.67
N LEU A 166 -2.98 11.19 -13.13
CA LEU A 166 -2.71 9.76 -13.16
C LEU A 166 -2.29 9.21 -11.78
N LEU A 167 -1.85 10.07 -10.86
CA LEU A 167 -1.36 9.66 -9.54
C LEU A 167 -2.40 8.83 -8.75
N PRO A 168 -3.67 9.25 -8.60
CA PRO A 168 -4.66 8.44 -7.86
C PRO A 168 -4.91 7.08 -8.53
N PHE A 169 -4.80 7.01 -9.86
CA PHE A 169 -4.92 5.76 -10.58
C PHE A 169 -3.74 4.82 -10.28
N ILE A 170 -2.50 5.32 -10.28
CA ILE A 170 -1.30 4.56 -9.94
C ILE A 170 -1.38 4.04 -8.50
N LEU A 171 -1.82 4.90 -7.56
CA LEU A 171 -2.00 4.50 -6.15
C LEU A 171 -3.06 3.41 -5.99
N LEU A 172 -4.14 3.47 -6.75
CA LEU A 172 -5.18 2.45 -6.74
C LEU A 172 -4.64 1.10 -7.27
N CYS A 173 -3.89 1.12 -8.38
CA CYS A 173 -3.25 -0.08 -8.92
C CYS A 173 -2.26 -0.68 -7.91
N LEU A 174 -1.44 0.15 -7.26
CA LEU A 174 -0.50 -0.28 -6.23
C LEU A 174 -1.22 -0.88 -5.02
N LEU A 175 -2.33 -0.28 -4.58
CA LEU A 175 -3.14 -0.80 -3.48
C LEU A 175 -3.71 -2.18 -3.80
N VAL A 176 -4.28 -2.37 -5.00
CA VAL A 176 -4.82 -3.67 -5.44
C VAL A 176 -3.70 -4.71 -5.52
N PHE A 177 -2.54 -4.34 -6.03
CA PHE A 177 -1.36 -5.20 -6.09
C PHE A 177 -0.90 -5.62 -4.69
N CYS A 178 -0.78 -4.66 -3.75
CA CYS A 178 -0.42 -4.94 -2.36
C CYS A 178 -1.44 -5.84 -1.66
N CYS A 179 -2.74 -5.67 -1.93
CA CYS A 179 -3.78 -6.59 -1.42
C CYS A 179 -3.57 -8.02 -1.92
N GLY A 180 -3.24 -8.19 -3.21
CA GLY A 180 -2.94 -9.50 -3.78
C GLY A 180 -1.73 -10.18 -3.10
N ILE A 181 -0.62 -9.44 -2.97
CA ILE A 181 0.59 -9.92 -2.29
C ILE A 181 0.31 -10.25 -0.81
N ALA A 182 -0.40 -9.39 -0.09
CA ALA A 182 -0.75 -9.62 1.31
C ALA A 182 -1.60 -10.88 1.52
N LEU A 183 -2.56 -11.13 0.62
CA LEU A 183 -3.36 -12.35 0.63
C LEU A 183 -2.52 -13.60 0.37
N LEU A 184 -1.63 -13.57 -0.61
CA LEU A 184 -0.74 -14.68 -0.92
C LEU A 184 0.21 -14.96 0.24
N LEU A 185 0.91 -13.93 0.76
CA LEU A 185 1.87 -14.09 1.84
C LEU A 185 1.20 -14.52 3.15
N SER A 186 0.01 -14.00 3.46
CA SER A 186 -0.70 -14.40 4.68
C SER A 186 -1.16 -15.86 4.64
N ALA A 187 -1.59 -16.36 3.47
CA ALA A 187 -1.91 -17.76 3.29
C ALA A 187 -0.64 -18.62 3.36
N ALA A 188 0.40 -18.23 2.66
CA ALA A 188 1.66 -18.94 2.61
C ALA A 188 2.33 -19.06 3.99
N LEU A 189 2.32 -18.00 4.82
CA LEU A 189 2.88 -18.01 6.17
C LEU A 189 2.16 -19.01 7.11
N VAL A 190 0.87 -19.28 6.90
CA VAL A 190 0.12 -20.27 7.69
C VAL A 190 0.63 -21.68 7.42
N PHE A 191 1.06 -21.99 6.19
CA PHE A 191 1.58 -23.30 5.82
C PHE A 191 3.09 -23.42 6.05
N PHE A 192 3.85 -22.38 5.72
CA PHE A 192 5.31 -22.37 5.77
C PHE A 192 5.82 -21.13 6.49
N ARG A 193 6.31 -21.30 7.72
CA ARG A 193 6.83 -20.19 8.53
C ARG A 193 8.10 -19.56 7.95
N ASP A 194 8.85 -20.29 7.14
CA ASP A 194 10.12 -19.79 6.58
C ASP A 194 9.93 -18.71 5.50
N ILE A 195 8.71 -18.56 4.99
CA ILE A 195 8.37 -17.49 4.02
C ILE A 195 8.71 -16.10 4.57
N GLN A 196 8.60 -15.86 5.88
CA GLN A 196 8.96 -14.58 6.49
C GLN A 196 10.43 -14.22 6.24
N PHE A 197 11.35 -15.19 6.30
CA PHE A 197 12.78 -14.96 6.07
C PHE A 197 13.05 -14.73 4.58
N ILE A 198 12.48 -15.56 3.72
CA ILE A 198 12.61 -15.42 2.26
C ILE A 198 12.09 -14.06 1.83
N TRP A 199 10.93 -13.64 2.33
CA TRP A 199 10.33 -12.35 1.99
C TRP A 199 11.17 -11.17 2.46
N SER A 200 11.75 -11.25 3.67
CA SER A 200 12.62 -10.19 4.20
C SER A 200 13.87 -10.01 3.35
N VAL A 201 14.51 -11.12 2.91
CA VAL A 201 15.66 -11.07 2.01
C VAL A 201 15.27 -10.50 0.65
N LEU A 202 14.11 -10.90 0.10
CA LEU A 202 13.62 -10.36 -1.17
C LEU A 202 13.39 -8.85 -1.09
N LEU A 203 12.77 -8.36 -0.02
CA LEU A 203 12.59 -6.92 0.18
C LEU A 203 13.92 -6.18 0.30
N MET A 204 14.90 -6.77 0.97
CA MET A 204 16.25 -6.18 1.09
C MET A 204 16.94 -6.05 -0.27
N VAL A 205 16.76 -7.01 -1.17
CA VAL A 205 17.33 -6.96 -2.53
C VAL A 205 16.61 -5.92 -3.39
N LEU A 206 15.32 -5.66 -3.13
CA LEU A 206 14.53 -4.68 -3.88
C LEU A 206 14.73 -3.23 -3.41
N THR A 207 15.31 -3.04 -2.22
CA THR A 207 15.61 -1.70 -1.65
C THR A 207 16.90 -1.14 -2.20
#